data_1aefaba8b807e8cb76e7c990f44a32e9
#
_entry.id   1aefaba8b807e8cb76e7c990f44a32e9
#
_cell.length_a   1.000
_cell.length_b   1.000
_cell.length_c   1.000
_cell.angle_alpha   90.00
_cell.angle_beta   90.00
_cell.angle_gamma   90.00
#
_symmetry.space_group_name_H-M   'P 1'
#
loop_
_entity.id
_entity.type
_entity.pdbx_description
1 polymer ?
#
loop_
_entity_poly.entity_id
_entity_poly.type
_entity_poly.pdbx_seq_one_letter_code
_entity_poly.pdbx_strand_id
1 'polypeptide(L)'
;MLSSGAECIRGRLQLEVPAGARTVHGHLGFCPAFGTMPEVKVETPYDGVEATVTAAEIVPWGVRIECRLAEPAEEPIMIPVLVRATART
;
A
#
# COMPACT_ATOMS: atom_id res chain seq x y z
N MET A 1 6.43 17.41 23.16
CA MET A 1 6.32 17.22 22.62
C MET A 1 6.07 17.08 21.95
N LEU A 2 5.98 17.01 22.13
CA LEU A 2 5.73 16.71 21.43
C LEU A 2 5.57 16.69 20.38
N SER A 3 6.04 16.35 20.85
CA SER A 3 5.90 16.07 19.47
C SER A 3 4.73 16.84 18.86
N SER A 4 4.77 17.04 17.61
CA SER A 4 3.74 17.76 16.89
C SER A 4 2.40 17.03 16.86
N GLY A 5 2.30 15.88 17.44
CA GLY A 5 1.10 15.08 17.37
C GLY A 5 0.90 14.37 16.05
N ALA A 6 1.83 14.48 15.13
CA ALA A 6 1.74 13.76 13.87
C ALA A 6 2.04 12.29 14.11
N GLU A 7 1.03 11.46 13.95
CA GLU A 7 1.20 10.03 14.04
C GLU A 7 1.52 9.49 12.65
N CYS A 8 2.49 8.59 12.59
CA CYS A 8 2.88 7.98 11.33
C CYS A 8 2.98 6.48 11.54
N ILE A 9 2.26 5.74 10.72
CA ILE A 9 2.33 4.29 10.70
C ILE A 9 2.99 3.88 9.41
N ARG A 10 4.03 3.05 9.53
CA ARG A 10 4.70 2.49 8.39
C ARG A 10 4.39 1.02 8.33
N GLY A 11 4.07 0.55 7.15
CA GLY A 11 3.77 -0.85 6.95
C GLY A 11 4.40 -1.36 5.69
N ARG A 12 4.49 -2.66 5.63
CA ARG A 12 5.01 -3.36 4.48
C ARG A 12 4.10 -4.53 4.20
N LEU A 13 3.76 -4.73 2.93
CA LEU A 13 3.05 -5.92 2.55
C LEU A 13 3.61 -6.44 1.23
N GLN A 14 3.35 -7.70 0.95
CA GLN A 14 3.74 -8.31 -0.30
C GLN A 14 2.49 -8.75 -1.02
N LEU A 15 2.39 -8.37 -2.29
CA LEU A 15 1.27 -8.72 -3.12
C LEU A 15 1.73 -9.82 -4.07
N GLU A 16 1.05 -10.97 -4.02
CA GLU A 16 1.33 -12.05 -4.94
C GLU A 16 0.52 -11.86 -6.20
N VAL A 17 1.21 -11.79 -7.33
CA VAL A 17 0.56 -11.67 -8.63
C VAL A 17 0.64 -13.03 -9.29
N PRO A 18 -0.48 -13.76 -9.44
CA PRO A 18 -0.45 -15.05 -10.10
C PRO A 18 -0.12 -14.92 -11.57
N ALA A 19 0.38 -15.99 -12.16
CA ALA A 19 0.63 -16.02 -13.59
C ALA A 19 -0.65 -15.69 -14.36
N GLY A 20 -0.54 -14.84 -15.34
CA GLY A 20 -1.67 -14.39 -16.14
C GLY A 20 -2.45 -13.23 -15.56
N ALA A 21 -2.20 -12.87 -14.31
CA ALA A 21 -2.87 -11.73 -13.69
C ALA A 21 -2.13 -10.44 -14.00
N ARG A 22 -2.89 -9.36 -14.01
CA ARG A 22 -2.35 -8.02 -14.28
C ARG A 22 -2.65 -7.05 -13.15
N THR A 23 -3.67 -7.34 -12.35
CA THR A 23 -4.10 -6.47 -11.27
C THR A 23 -4.33 -7.31 -10.03
N VAL A 24 -3.82 -6.85 -8.89
CA VAL A 24 -4.08 -7.48 -7.60
C VAL A 24 -4.32 -6.40 -6.57
N HIS A 25 -4.98 -6.79 -5.48
CA HIS A 25 -5.30 -5.90 -4.37
C HIS A 25 -4.80 -6.48 -3.07
N GLY A 26 -4.51 -5.60 -2.13
CA GLY A 26 -4.13 -5.99 -0.79
C GLY A 26 -4.68 -5.00 0.21
N HIS A 27 -4.69 -5.38 1.47
CA HIS A 27 -5.16 -4.55 2.57
C HIS A 27 -4.09 -4.44 3.64
N LEU A 28 -3.97 -3.25 4.20
CA LEU A 28 -3.13 -3.03 5.37
C LEU A 28 -3.99 -2.35 6.42
N GLY A 29 -4.08 -2.96 7.61
CA GLY A 29 -4.81 -2.38 8.72
C GLY A 29 -3.92 -1.47 9.54
N PHE A 30 -4.49 -0.41 10.09
CA PHE A 30 -3.80 0.52 10.98
C PHE A 30 -4.16 0.21 12.42
N CYS A 31 -3.16 0.00 13.25
CA CYS A 31 -3.38 -0.29 14.66
C CYS A 31 -2.41 0.54 15.50
N PRO A 32 -2.91 1.48 16.29
CA PRO A 32 -4.33 1.83 16.43
C PRO A 32 -4.85 2.59 15.21
N ALA A 33 -6.17 2.58 15.05
CA ALA A 33 -6.80 3.30 13.96
C ALA A 33 -6.61 4.80 14.16
N PHE A 34 -6.58 5.54 13.04
CA PHE A 34 -6.52 7.00 13.09
C PHE A 34 -7.88 7.55 13.50
N GLY A 35 -7.88 8.72 14.13
CA GLY A 35 -9.13 9.37 14.49
C GLY A 35 -9.85 9.97 13.29
N THR A 36 -9.12 10.28 12.24
CA THR A 36 -9.67 10.83 11.01
C THR A 36 -8.99 10.15 9.84
N MET A 37 -9.41 10.49 8.63
CA MET A 37 -8.81 9.95 7.41
C MET A 37 -7.33 10.32 7.35
N PRO A 38 -6.42 9.35 7.32
CA PRO A 38 -5.00 9.66 7.22
C PRO A 38 -4.60 10.01 5.80
N GLU A 39 -3.43 10.63 5.67
CA GLU A 39 -2.77 10.74 4.38
C GLU A 39 -1.93 9.51 4.17
N VAL A 40 -2.11 8.83 3.05
CA VAL A 40 -1.44 7.56 2.78
C VAL A 40 -0.60 7.69 1.53
N LYS A 41 0.65 7.27 1.64
CA LYS A 41 1.56 7.17 0.50
C LYS A 41 1.98 5.71 0.35
N VAL A 42 1.96 5.24 -0.87
CA VAL A 42 2.37 3.87 -1.19
C VAL A 42 3.43 3.91 -2.27
N GLU A 43 4.38 3.00 -2.17
CA GLU A 43 5.42 2.88 -3.18
C GLU A 43 5.92 1.46 -3.24
N THR A 44 6.54 1.10 -4.33
CA THR A 44 7.18 -0.20 -4.46
C THR A 44 8.61 -0.03 -4.94
N PRO A 45 9.56 -0.71 -4.28
CA PRO A 45 10.93 -0.75 -4.77
C PRO A 45 11.15 -1.78 -5.87
N TYR A 46 10.09 -2.50 -6.26
CA TYR A 46 10.19 -3.56 -7.24
C TYR A 46 10.49 -2.99 -8.62
N ASP A 47 11.51 -3.51 -9.27
CA ASP A 47 11.93 -3.01 -10.57
C ASP A 47 12.00 -4.11 -11.64
N GLY A 48 11.49 -5.30 -11.35
CA GLY A 48 11.54 -6.41 -12.29
C GLY A 48 10.60 -6.25 -13.48
N VAL A 49 9.42 -5.71 -13.24
CA VAL A 49 8.46 -5.36 -14.29
C VAL A 49 7.86 -4.01 -13.94
N GLU A 50 7.27 -3.36 -14.92
CA GLU A 50 6.61 -2.09 -14.67
C GLU A 50 5.33 -2.33 -13.88
N ALA A 51 5.27 -1.77 -12.68
CA ALA A 51 4.13 -1.93 -11.79
C ALA A 51 3.76 -0.57 -11.18
N THR A 52 2.46 -0.32 -11.09
CA THR A 52 1.93 0.88 -10.46
C THR A 52 1.14 0.48 -9.24
N VAL A 53 1.48 1.06 -8.09
CA VAL A 53 0.74 0.81 -6.84
C VAL A 53 0.04 2.09 -6.43
N THR A 54 -1.22 1.94 -6.01
CA THR A 54 -2.04 3.09 -5.59
C THR A 54 -2.83 2.71 -4.35
N ALA A 55 -3.16 3.73 -3.55
CA ALA A 55 -4.08 3.57 -2.43
C ALA A 55 -5.50 3.73 -2.98
N ALA A 56 -6.14 2.59 -3.27
CA ALA A 56 -7.44 2.60 -3.92
C ALA A 56 -8.57 3.03 -2.98
N GLU A 57 -8.44 2.71 -1.70
CA GLU A 57 -9.44 3.13 -0.71
C GLU A 57 -8.74 3.36 0.62
N ILE A 58 -8.98 4.50 1.22
CA ILE A 58 -8.37 4.87 2.49
C ILE A 58 -9.48 5.09 3.51
N VAL A 59 -9.35 4.43 4.66
CA VAL A 59 -10.25 4.62 5.80
C VAL A 59 -9.39 4.79 7.05
N PRO A 60 -9.95 5.32 8.16
CA PRO A 60 -9.13 5.53 9.35
C PRO A 60 -8.48 4.27 9.91
N TRP A 61 -9.02 3.10 9.64
CA TRP A 61 -8.49 1.85 10.19
C TRP A 61 -7.74 1.01 9.17
N GLY A 62 -7.54 1.50 7.94
CA GLY A 62 -6.77 0.73 6.97
C GLY A 62 -6.77 1.34 5.60
N VAL A 63 -6.09 0.64 4.69
CA VAL A 63 -6.00 1.07 3.29
C VAL A 63 -6.06 -0.17 2.40
N ARG A 64 -6.78 -0.04 1.29
CA ARG A 64 -6.78 -1.04 0.25
C ARG A 64 -5.84 -0.55 -0.86
N ILE A 65 -4.93 -1.40 -1.25
CA ILE A 65 -3.88 -1.07 -2.20
C ILE A 65 -4.13 -1.85 -3.48
N GLU A 66 -4.05 -1.18 -4.61
CA GLU A 66 -4.14 -1.82 -5.91
C GLU A 66 -2.78 -1.78 -6.57
N CYS A 67 -2.37 -2.92 -7.10
CA CYS A 67 -1.17 -3.03 -7.91
C CYS A 67 -1.57 -3.45 -9.31
N ARG A 68 -1.12 -2.69 -10.30
CA ARG A 68 -1.41 -2.98 -11.71
C ARG A 68 -0.09 -3.09 -12.46
N LEU A 69 0.04 -4.17 -13.20
CA LEU A 69 1.20 -4.38 -14.06
C LEU A 69 0.92 -3.85 -15.45
N ALA A 70 1.97 -3.42 -16.14
CA ALA A 70 1.85 -2.99 -17.53
C ALA A 70 1.42 -4.14 -18.43
N GLU A 71 1.86 -5.35 -18.11
CA GLU A 71 1.51 -6.55 -18.85
C GLU A 71 1.20 -7.68 -17.89
N PRO A 72 0.37 -8.67 -18.27
CA PRO A 72 0.11 -9.80 -17.40
C PRO A 72 1.41 -10.51 -17.01
N ALA A 73 1.47 -11.00 -15.78
CA ALA A 73 2.63 -11.71 -15.29
C ALA A 73 2.79 -13.03 -16.04
N GLU A 74 4.01 -13.34 -16.49
CA GLU A 74 4.26 -14.61 -17.16
C GLU A 74 4.35 -15.74 -16.14
N GLU A 75 4.82 -15.44 -14.96
CA GLU A 75 4.91 -16.40 -13.86
C GLU A 75 4.54 -15.68 -12.57
N PRO A 76 4.22 -16.41 -11.49
CA PRO A 76 3.88 -15.76 -10.24
C PRO A 76 5.02 -14.89 -9.74
N ILE A 77 4.70 -13.67 -9.33
CA ILE A 77 5.69 -12.75 -8.77
C ILE A 77 5.17 -12.16 -7.46
N MET A 78 6.11 -11.78 -6.63
CA MET A 78 5.80 -11.17 -5.35
C MET A 78 6.26 -9.72 -5.40
N ILE A 79 5.35 -8.79 -5.17
CA ILE A 79 5.66 -7.37 -5.26
C ILE A 79 5.60 -6.77 -3.86
N PRO A 80 6.74 -6.31 -3.33
CA PRO A 80 6.73 -5.64 -2.03
C PRO A 80 6.15 -4.25 -2.16
N VAL A 81 5.34 -3.84 -1.18
CA VAL A 81 4.74 -2.51 -1.16
C VAL A 81 5.04 -1.88 0.19
N LEU A 82 5.53 -0.66 0.15
CA LEU A 82 5.79 0.13 1.33
C LEU A 82 4.68 1.16 1.50
N VAL A 83 4.14 1.23 2.70
CA VAL A 83 3.02 2.10 3.02
C VAL A 83 3.40 3.02 4.14
N ARG A 84 3.09 4.30 3.97
CA ARG A 84 3.23 5.28 5.03
C ARG A 84 1.90 5.99 5.20
N ALA A 85 1.34 5.91 6.38
CA ALA A 85 0.11 6.60 6.71
C ALA A 85 0.40 7.63 7.80
N THR A 86 -0.02 8.87 7.57
CA THR A 86 0.24 9.98 8.48
C THR A 86 -1.07 10.64 8.86
N ALA A 87 -1.24 10.91 10.15
CA ALA A 87 -2.42 11.61 10.61
C ALA A 87 -2.45 13.01 10.03
N ARG A 88 -3.63 13.43 9.62
CA ARG A 88 -3.84 14.80 9.19
C ARG A 88 -4.24 15.64 10.39
N THR A 89 -3.66 16.81 10.47
CA THR A 89 -3.99 17.77 11.54
C THR A 89 -4.70 18.98 10.97
#